data_3fe2dc687404c2c94a5f4ca55a4e1a08
#
_entry.id   3fe2dc687404c2c94a5f4ca55a4e1a08
#
_cell.length_a   1.000
_cell.length_b   1.000
_cell.length_c   1.000
_cell.angle_alpha   90.00
_cell.angle_beta   90.00
_cell.angle_gamma   90.00
#
_symmetry.space_group_name_H-M   'P 1'
#
loop_
_entity.id
_entity.type
_entity.pdbx_description
1 polymer ?
#
loop_
_entity_poly.entity_id
_entity_poly.type
_entity_poly.pdbx_seq_one_letter_code
_entity_poly.pdbx_strand_id
1 'polypeptide(L)'
;MSRITNKEYPGRKKLEILLQKLAFPSEYNNDLEQYLTDPHVASMLVYQAFQNGDIEGKTVADLGCGNGLLAFGSAIMGAKHVYALDSDQSMTDLCEVNCRGLPVSVYRTDISAFDTRVDTILMNPPFGSVRKHADLPFIRTAARYGSVIYSIHNMKTREFVERQYSDIGDIFFQAKVLISVPRIYAHHKYPSRDMEALIIGSKVKNIVLL
;
A
#
# COMPACT_ATOMS: atom_id res chain seq x y z
N MET A 1 -19.74 8.75 -31.16
CA MET A 1 -18.47 8.15 -31.53
C MET A 1 -17.49 8.43 -30.41
N SER A 2 -17.32 7.51 -29.45
CA SER A 2 -16.36 7.63 -28.36
C SER A 2 -14.97 7.30 -28.91
N ARG A 3 -14.04 8.25 -28.82
CA ARG A 3 -12.63 7.98 -29.03
C ARG A 3 -12.17 7.07 -27.88
N ILE A 4 -12.03 5.78 -28.15
CA ILE A 4 -11.29 4.87 -27.30
C ILE A 4 -9.83 5.29 -27.47
N THR A 5 -9.34 6.13 -26.57
CA THR A 5 -7.90 6.33 -26.44
C THR A 5 -7.35 5.03 -25.89
N ASN A 6 -6.65 4.25 -26.69
CA ASN A 6 -5.84 3.12 -26.24
C ASN A 6 -4.76 3.67 -25.29
N LYS A 7 -5.08 3.76 -24.02
CA LYS A 7 -4.14 4.16 -22.99
C LYS A 7 -3.32 2.91 -22.66
N GLU A 8 -2.09 2.83 -23.17
CA GLU A 8 -1.17 1.75 -22.82
C GLU A 8 -0.63 1.97 -21.40
N TYR A 9 -0.98 1.07 -20.51
CA TYR A 9 -0.41 1.04 -19.16
C TYR A 9 0.88 0.22 -19.14
N PRO A 10 1.84 0.56 -18.27
CA PRO A 10 3.07 -0.22 -18.16
C PRO A 10 2.80 -1.64 -17.65
N GLY A 11 3.45 -2.63 -18.24
CA GLY A 11 3.50 -3.97 -17.65
C GLY A 11 4.23 -3.94 -16.28
N ARG A 12 4.03 -4.98 -15.45
CA ARG A 12 4.56 -5.04 -14.07
C ARG A 12 6.05 -4.70 -13.97
N LYS A 13 6.89 -5.26 -14.85
CA LYS A 13 8.34 -4.98 -14.82
C LYS A 13 8.68 -3.51 -15.10
N LYS A 14 7.97 -2.88 -16.02
CA LYS A 14 8.14 -1.44 -16.30
C LYS A 14 7.66 -0.59 -15.14
N LEU A 15 6.55 -0.98 -14.50
CA LEU A 15 6.08 -0.35 -13.26
C LEU A 15 7.13 -0.44 -12.16
N GLU A 16 7.69 -1.62 -11.90
CA GLU A 16 8.77 -1.83 -10.92
C GLU A 16 9.96 -0.90 -11.17
N ILE A 17 10.43 -0.78 -12.42
CA ILE A 17 11.52 0.12 -12.79
C ILE A 17 11.16 1.59 -12.54
N LEU A 18 9.91 2.00 -12.74
CA LEU A 18 9.45 3.35 -12.43
C LEU A 18 9.46 3.60 -10.92
N LEU A 19 8.98 2.63 -10.12
CA LEU A 19 8.98 2.72 -8.65
C LEU A 19 10.40 2.79 -8.06
N GLN A 20 11.37 2.09 -8.66
CA GLN A 20 12.78 2.14 -8.24
C GLN A 20 13.45 3.51 -8.44
N LYS A 21 12.88 4.38 -9.28
CA LYS A 21 13.41 5.72 -9.57
C LYS A 21 12.86 6.80 -8.65
N LEU A 22 11.90 6.48 -7.81
CA LEU A 22 11.33 7.43 -6.86
C LEU A 22 12.36 7.85 -5.80
N ALA A 23 12.16 9.01 -5.21
CA ALA A 23 12.99 9.45 -4.09
C ALA A 23 12.69 8.60 -2.85
N PHE A 24 13.75 8.25 -2.12
CA PHE A 24 13.70 7.48 -0.89
C PHE A 24 14.22 8.34 0.27
N PRO A 25 13.73 8.12 1.50
CA PRO A 25 14.25 8.84 2.66
C PRO A 25 15.70 8.46 2.93
N SER A 26 16.49 9.43 3.38
CA SER A 26 17.87 9.19 3.85
C SER A 26 17.92 8.59 5.26
N GLU A 27 16.87 8.81 6.05
CA GLU A 27 16.73 8.33 7.42
C GLU A 27 15.33 7.77 7.63
N TYR A 28 15.18 6.83 8.57
CA TYR A 28 13.92 6.19 8.91
C TYR A 28 13.59 6.37 10.38
N ASN A 29 12.33 6.58 10.69
CA ASN A 29 11.85 6.61 12.07
C ASN A 29 11.49 5.18 12.52
N ASN A 30 12.34 4.62 13.39
CA ASN A 30 12.15 3.26 13.91
C ASN A 30 10.92 3.11 14.80
N ASP A 31 10.55 4.17 15.52
CA ASP A 31 9.41 4.14 16.45
C ASP A 31 8.08 3.99 15.72
N LEU A 32 8.06 4.37 14.44
CA LEU A 32 6.89 4.23 13.56
C LEU A 32 6.90 2.93 12.74
N GLU A 33 7.86 2.02 12.97
CA GLU A 33 8.03 0.81 12.15
C GLU A 33 8.06 1.11 10.64
N GLN A 34 8.72 2.22 10.25
CA GLN A 34 8.80 2.64 8.85
C GLN A 34 9.68 1.66 8.06
N TYR A 35 9.05 0.66 7.48
CA TYR A 35 9.67 -0.17 6.47
C TYR A 35 9.19 0.28 5.11
N LEU A 36 10.12 0.78 4.29
CA LEU A 36 9.75 1.09 2.92
C LEU A 36 9.28 -0.16 2.21
N THR A 37 8.19 -0.01 1.49
CA THR A 37 7.73 -1.05 0.59
C THR A 37 8.80 -1.29 -0.47
N ASP A 38 9.21 -2.53 -0.64
CA ASP A 38 10.12 -2.92 -1.72
C ASP A 38 9.44 -2.63 -3.08
N PRO A 39 10.08 -1.93 -4.03
CA PRO A 39 9.49 -1.60 -5.32
C PRO A 39 9.01 -2.82 -6.11
N HIS A 40 9.68 -3.98 -5.96
CA HIS A 40 9.23 -5.23 -6.54
C HIS A 40 7.87 -5.65 -5.98
N VAL A 41 7.73 -5.66 -4.64
CA VAL A 41 6.49 -6.04 -3.95
C VAL A 41 5.38 -5.02 -4.20
N ALA A 42 5.70 -3.71 -4.18
CA ALA A 42 4.76 -2.65 -4.55
C ALA A 42 4.24 -2.85 -5.97
N SER A 43 5.12 -3.17 -6.93
CA SER A 43 4.72 -3.44 -8.31
C SER A 43 3.81 -4.66 -8.42
N MET A 44 4.05 -5.71 -7.64
CA MET A 44 3.21 -6.91 -7.62
C MET A 44 1.80 -6.57 -7.10
N LEU A 45 1.71 -5.86 -5.97
CA LEU A 45 0.43 -5.51 -5.35
C LEU A 45 -0.39 -4.60 -6.26
N VAL A 46 0.19 -3.50 -6.76
CA VAL A 46 -0.50 -2.55 -7.64
C VAL A 46 -0.91 -3.21 -8.96
N TYR A 47 0.00 -4.00 -9.56
CA TYR A 47 -0.30 -4.68 -10.81
C TYR A 47 -1.40 -5.74 -10.66
N GLN A 48 -1.42 -6.47 -9.53
CA GLN A 48 -2.50 -7.41 -9.23
C GLN A 48 -3.85 -6.69 -9.10
N ALA A 49 -3.89 -5.57 -8.37
CA ALA A 49 -5.10 -4.76 -8.22
C ALA A 49 -5.57 -4.21 -9.59
N PHE A 50 -4.63 -3.78 -10.44
CA PHE A 50 -4.94 -3.34 -11.80
C PHE A 50 -5.53 -4.46 -12.66
N GLN A 51 -4.93 -5.66 -12.64
CA GLN A 51 -5.42 -6.82 -13.40
C GLN A 51 -6.84 -7.25 -13.00
N ASN A 52 -7.19 -7.03 -11.74
CA ASN A 52 -8.54 -7.32 -11.22
C ASN A 52 -9.56 -6.20 -11.54
N GLY A 53 -9.14 -5.09 -12.19
CA GLY A 53 -10.01 -3.96 -12.51
C GLY A 53 -10.27 -3.02 -11.33
N ASP A 54 -9.43 -3.08 -10.29
CA ASP A 54 -9.61 -2.34 -9.05
C ASP A 54 -8.77 -1.04 -8.99
N ILE A 55 -8.08 -0.66 -10.08
CA ILE A 55 -7.26 0.56 -10.16
C ILE A 55 -7.75 1.52 -11.25
N GLU A 56 -7.84 1.07 -12.50
CA GLU A 56 -8.15 1.95 -13.63
C GLU A 56 -9.54 2.58 -13.47
N GLY A 57 -9.57 3.93 -13.51
CA GLY A 57 -10.78 4.72 -13.35
C GLY A 57 -11.37 4.74 -11.93
N LYS A 58 -10.69 4.12 -10.95
CA LYS A 58 -11.14 3.99 -9.56
C LYS A 58 -10.59 5.10 -8.67
N THR A 59 -11.29 5.37 -7.58
CA THR A 59 -10.76 6.11 -6.44
C THR A 59 -9.98 5.14 -5.55
N VAL A 60 -8.74 5.50 -5.23
CA VAL A 60 -7.83 4.66 -4.45
C VAL A 60 -7.40 5.41 -3.19
N ALA A 61 -7.22 4.72 -2.07
CA ALA A 61 -6.53 5.27 -0.91
C ALA A 61 -5.28 4.42 -0.60
N ASP A 62 -4.16 5.09 -0.32
CA ASP A 62 -2.90 4.52 0.17
C ASP A 62 -2.76 4.88 1.65
N LEU A 63 -3.05 3.94 2.53
CA LEU A 63 -3.04 4.14 3.98
C LEU A 63 -1.65 3.83 4.54
N GLY A 64 -0.98 4.83 5.11
CA GLY A 64 0.42 4.77 5.49
C GLY A 64 1.31 4.81 4.24
N CYS A 65 1.14 5.86 3.45
CA CYS A 65 1.70 5.93 2.10
C CYS A 65 3.25 5.97 2.06
N GLY A 66 3.89 6.31 3.18
CA GLY A 66 5.33 6.49 3.19
C GLY A 66 5.77 7.47 2.11
N ASN A 67 6.78 7.11 1.34
CA ASN A 67 7.25 7.92 0.21
C ASN A 67 6.38 7.83 -1.06
N GLY A 68 5.21 7.17 -0.99
CA GLY A 68 4.19 7.18 -2.04
C GLY A 68 4.34 6.11 -3.12
N LEU A 69 5.02 4.99 -2.88
CA LEU A 69 5.19 3.94 -3.91
C LEU A 69 3.86 3.39 -4.41
N LEU A 70 2.93 3.06 -3.50
CA LEU A 70 1.63 2.49 -3.88
C LEU A 70 0.75 3.57 -4.52
N ALA A 71 0.78 4.80 -3.97
CA ALA A 71 0.06 5.95 -4.53
C ALA A 71 0.51 6.28 -5.96
N PHE A 72 1.84 6.41 -6.18
CA PHE A 72 2.42 6.64 -7.49
C PHE A 72 2.04 5.51 -8.47
N GLY A 73 2.24 4.27 -8.04
CA GLY A 73 1.92 3.10 -8.86
C GLY A 73 0.46 3.09 -9.29
N SER A 74 -0.46 3.37 -8.37
CA SER A 74 -1.91 3.45 -8.66
C SER A 74 -2.23 4.55 -9.68
N ALA A 75 -1.63 5.73 -9.51
CA ALA A 75 -1.84 6.86 -10.41
C ALA A 75 -1.30 6.55 -11.83
N ILE A 76 -0.11 5.94 -11.95
CA ILE A 76 0.48 5.51 -13.24
C ILE A 76 -0.37 4.42 -13.90
N MET A 77 -0.98 3.54 -13.11
CA MET A 77 -1.88 2.48 -13.58
C MET A 77 -3.33 2.97 -13.81
N GLY A 78 -3.54 4.29 -13.82
CA GLY A 78 -4.79 4.89 -14.28
C GLY A 78 -5.86 5.09 -13.23
N ALA A 79 -5.51 5.12 -11.95
CA ALA A 79 -6.46 5.54 -10.91
C ALA A 79 -7.05 6.91 -11.26
N LYS A 80 -8.35 7.08 -11.02
CA LYS A 80 -9.05 8.36 -11.21
C LYS A 80 -8.53 9.41 -10.25
N HIS A 81 -8.33 9.01 -9.00
CA HIS A 81 -7.78 9.83 -7.94
C HIS A 81 -7.19 8.94 -6.85
N VAL A 82 -6.11 9.38 -6.21
CA VAL A 82 -5.48 8.67 -5.10
C VAL A 82 -5.41 9.59 -3.88
N TYR A 83 -5.91 9.12 -2.74
CA TYR A 83 -5.74 9.72 -1.42
C TYR A 83 -4.56 9.03 -0.73
N ALA A 84 -3.47 9.74 -0.51
CA ALA A 84 -2.28 9.21 0.14
C ALA A 84 -2.15 9.80 1.55
N LEU A 85 -2.14 8.98 2.59
CA LEU A 85 -2.12 9.42 3.98
C LEU A 85 -0.92 8.84 4.72
N ASP A 86 -0.21 9.69 5.45
CA ASP A 86 0.82 9.28 6.41
C ASP A 86 0.87 10.28 7.57
N SER A 87 1.27 9.83 8.75
CA SER A 87 1.43 10.68 9.93
C SER A 87 2.78 11.40 9.97
N ASP A 88 3.77 10.90 9.24
CA ASP A 88 5.13 11.44 9.19
C ASP A 88 5.27 12.52 8.10
N GLN A 89 5.73 13.72 8.52
CA GLN A 89 5.94 14.85 7.61
C GLN A 89 6.98 14.54 6.54
N SER A 90 8.08 13.90 6.91
CA SER A 90 9.16 13.63 5.96
C SER A 90 8.72 12.67 4.86
N MET A 91 7.85 11.72 5.20
CA MET A 91 7.27 10.78 4.26
C MET A 91 6.25 11.46 3.34
N THR A 92 5.36 12.30 3.90
CA THR A 92 4.40 13.04 3.07
C THR A 92 5.08 14.00 2.11
N ASP A 93 6.14 14.70 2.54
CA ASP A 93 6.94 15.58 1.67
C ASP A 93 7.56 14.80 0.49
N LEU A 94 8.10 13.60 0.76
CA LEU A 94 8.62 12.71 -0.28
C LEU A 94 7.51 12.20 -1.21
N CYS A 95 6.35 11.82 -0.66
CA CYS A 95 5.19 11.41 -1.43
C CYS A 95 4.73 12.52 -2.39
N GLU A 96 4.66 13.77 -1.93
CA GLU A 96 4.34 14.93 -2.76
C GLU A 96 5.34 15.13 -3.89
N VAL A 97 6.64 15.00 -3.60
CA VAL A 97 7.70 15.10 -4.63
C VAL A 97 7.54 13.98 -5.66
N ASN A 98 7.38 12.74 -5.20
CA ASN A 98 7.29 11.56 -6.05
C ASN A 98 6.00 11.54 -6.90
N CYS A 99 4.91 12.06 -6.38
CA CYS A 99 3.61 12.06 -7.05
C CYS A 99 3.29 13.37 -7.78
N ARG A 100 4.27 14.27 -7.92
CA ARG A 100 4.05 15.58 -8.55
C ARG A 100 3.48 15.46 -9.98
N GLY A 101 2.37 16.16 -10.22
CA GLY A 101 1.69 16.16 -11.52
C GLY A 101 0.80 14.94 -11.79
N LEU A 102 0.65 14.04 -10.81
CA LEU A 102 -0.27 12.91 -10.85
C LEU A 102 -1.57 13.24 -10.08
N PRO A 103 -2.65 12.52 -10.31
CA PRO A 103 -3.93 12.71 -9.61
C PRO A 103 -3.88 12.14 -8.17
N VAL A 104 -2.93 12.61 -7.37
CA VAL A 104 -2.69 12.20 -5.99
C VAL A 104 -2.83 13.40 -5.07
N SER A 105 -3.62 13.25 -4.01
CA SER A 105 -3.69 14.21 -2.90
C SER A 105 -3.02 13.59 -1.68
N VAL A 106 -2.02 14.28 -1.14
CA VAL A 106 -1.26 13.81 0.02
C VAL A 106 -1.75 14.52 1.28
N TYR A 107 -1.95 13.76 2.35
CA TYR A 107 -2.45 14.26 3.62
C TYR A 107 -1.52 13.80 4.75
N ARG A 108 -0.99 14.77 5.49
CA ARG A 108 -0.31 14.48 6.75
C ARG A 108 -1.34 14.31 7.85
N THR A 109 -1.70 13.07 8.13
CA THR A 109 -2.71 12.77 9.16
C THR A 109 -2.60 11.33 9.64
N ASP A 110 -3.15 11.05 10.81
CA ASP A 110 -3.36 9.67 11.26
C ASP A 110 -4.46 9.02 10.43
N ILE A 111 -4.32 7.73 10.14
CA ILE A 111 -5.27 6.95 9.35
C ILE A 111 -6.68 6.91 9.95
N SER A 112 -6.82 7.12 11.26
CA SER A 112 -8.12 7.17 11.93
C SER A 112 -8.95 8.39 11.55
N ALA A 113 -8.31 9.44 11.00
CA ALA A 113 -8.99 10.63 10.49
C ALA A 113 -9.49 10.46 9.05
N PHE A 114 -9.18 9.33 8.40
CA PHE A 114 -9.70 9.05 7.06
C PHE A 114 -11.19 8.76 7.11
N ASP A 115 -11.99 9.54 6.36
CA ASP A 115 -13.45 9.51 6.38
C ASP A 115 -14.09 9.42 4.99
N THR A 116 -13.28 9.20 3.96
CA THR A 116 -13.73 9.19 2.57
C THR A 116 -13.89 7.77 2.04
N ARG A 117 -15.07 7.45 1.49
CA ARG A 117 -15.27 6.16 0.82
C ARG A 117 -14.56 6.13 -0.52
N VAL A 118 -13.85 5.03 -0.77
CA VAL A 118 -13.10 4.78 -2.00
C VAL A 118 -13.39 3.39 -2.56
N ASP A 119 -13.10 3.20 -3.84
CA ASP A 119 -13.27 1.89 -4.49
C ASP A 119 -12.23 0.88 -3.95
N THR A 120 -10.96 1.31 -3.85
CA THR A 120 -9.85 0.42 -3.49
C THR A 120 -8.96 1.05 -2.43
N ILE A 121 -8.55 0.25 -1.47
CA ILE A 121 -7.51 0.60 -0.51
C ILE A 121 -6.28 -0.25 -0.76
N LEU A 122 -5.14 0.40 -0.85
CA LEU A 122 -3.82 -0.20 -0.85
C LEU A 122 -3.12 0.16 0.45
N MET A 123 -2.36 -0.76 1.04
CA MET A 123 -1.60 -0.46 2.25
C MET A 123 -0.45 -1.44 2.49
N ASN A 124 0.63 -0.93 3.09
CA ASN A 124 1.69 -1.71 3.70
C ASN A 124 1.81 -1.27 5.17
N PRO A 125 0.90 -1.73 6.05
CA PRO A 125 0.85 -1.27 7.43
C PRO A 125 2.06 -1.74 8.23
N PRO A 126 2.34 -1.13 9.41
CA PRO A 126 3.39 -1.59 10.31
C PRO A 126 3.15 -3.05 10.71
N PHE A 127 4.23 -3.85 10.73
CA PHE A 127 4.14 -5.31 10.91
C PHE A 127 3.99 -5.76 12.37
N GLY A 128 3.92 -4.83 13.31
CA GLY A 128 3.74 -5.13 14.74
C GLY A 128 5.01 -5.66 15.41
N SER A 129 6.18 -5.30 14.90
CA SER A 129 7.48 -5.67 15.48
C SER A 129 7.81 -4.85 16.74
N VAL A 130 7.40 -3.58 16.78
CA VAL A 130 7.51 -2.68 17.92
C VAL A 130 6.22 -2.68 18.75
N ARG A 131 5.08 -2.53 18.09
CA ARG A 131 3.76 -2.52 18.74
C ARG A 131 2.90 -3.66 18.21
N LYS A 132 2.62 -4.65 19.05
CA LYS A 132 1.76 -5.80 18.69
C LYS A 132 0.42 -5.32 18.12
N HIS A 133 0.00 -5.90 16.96
CA HIS A 133 -1.23 -5.57 16.25
C HIS A 133 -1.31 -4.10 15.77
N ALA A 134 -0.19 -3.48 15.41
CA ALA A 134 -0.15 -2.14 14.85
C ALA A 134 -0.87 -2.03 13.48
N ASP A 135 -1.04 -3.14 12.78
CA ASP A 135 -1.80 -3.27 11.53
C ASP A 135 -3.33 -3.24 11.72
N LEU A 136 -3.84 -3.55 12.91
CA LEU A 136 -5.28 -3.67 13.16
C LEU A 136 -6.07 -2.36 12.92
N PRO A 137 -5.62 -1.17 13.34
CA PRO A 137 -6.27 0.08 12.98
C PRO A 137 -6.38 0.31 11.47
N PHE A 138 -5.35 -0.08 10.71
CA PHE A 138 -5.34 -0.01 9.24
C PHE A 138 -6.41 -0.91 8.63
N ILE A 139 -6.48 -2.17 9.06
CA ILE A 139 -7.48 -3.13 8.59
C ILE A 139 -8.91 -2.61 8.87
N ARG A 140 -9.15 -2.04 10.06
CA ARG A 140 -10.45 -1.48 10.44
C ARG A 140 -10.83 -0.27 9.59
N THR A 141 -9.91 0.68 9.40
CA THR A 141 -10.13 1.84 8.54
C THR A 141 -10.39 1.40 7.09
N ALA A 142 -9.61 0.45 6.59
CA ALA A 142 -9.79 -0.11 5.26
C ALA A 142 -11.17 -0.78 5.10
N ALA A 143 -11.61 -1.56 6.08
CA ALA A 143 -12.93 -2.20 6.06
C ALA A 143 -14.09 -1.20 6.09
N ARG A 144 -13.89 -0.06 6.76
CA ARG A 144 -14.93 0.98 6.87
C ARG A 144 -15.10 1.80 5.61
N TYR A 145 -14.00 2.08 4.90
CA TYR A 145 -14.01 3.07 3.81
C TYR A 145 -13.68 2.49 2.43
N GLY A 146 -13.13 1.29 2.32
CA GLY A 146 -12.84 0.62 1.06
C GLY A 146 -13.88 -0.39 0.65
N SER A 147 -14.05 -0.60 -0.66
CA SER A 147 -14.84 -1.73 -1.19
C SER A 147 -13.96 -2.95 -1.44
N VAL A 148 -12.71 -2.72 -1.86
CA VAL A 148 -11.68 -3.74 -2.06
C VAL A 148 -10.41 -3.31 -1.35
N ILE A 149 -9.71 -4.25 -0.74
CA ILE A 149 -8.48 -4.01 0.00
C ILE A 149 -7.37 -4.90 -0.56
N TYR A 150 -6.21 -4.31 -0.79
CA TYR A 150 -4.96 -5.02 -1.06
C TYR A 150 -3.92 -4.58 -0.03
N SER A 151 -3.30 -5.53 0.64
CA SER A 151 -2.38 -5.22 1.73
C SER A 151 -1.19 -6.17 1.78
N ILE A 152 -0.11 -5.69 2.41
CA ILE A 152 1.11 -6.44 2.67
C ILE A 152 1.22 -6.66 4.17
N HIS A 153 1.48 -7.89 4.60
CA HIS A 153 1.62 -8.25 6.02
C HIS A 153 2.83 -9.16 6.24
N ASN A 154 3.28 -9.27 7.47
CA ASN A 154 4.32 -10.22 7.84
C ASN A 154 3.77 -11.65 7.76
N MET A 155 4.47 -12.55 7.08
CA MET A 155 4.07 -13.96 6.97
C MET A 155 3.93 -14.65 8.34
N LYS A 156 4.67 -14.20 9.36
CA LYS A 156 4.59 -14.75 10.71
C LYS A 156 3.26 -14.49 11.41
N THR A 157 2.51 -13.46 10.98
CA THR A 157 1.19 -13.10 11.53
C THR A 157 0.05 -13.57 10.65
N ARG A 158 0.32 -14.44 9.66
CA ARG A 158 -0.63 -14.88 8.63
C ARG A 158 -1.98 -15.31 9.22
N GLU A 159 -1.99 -16.24 10.15
CA GLU A 159 -3.25 -16.79 10.73
C GLU A 159 -4.10 -15.68 11.41
N PHE A 160 -3.45 -14.76 12.10
CA PHE A 160 -4.13 -13.62 12.70
C PHE A 160 -4.73 -12.72 11.62
N VAL A 161 -3.94 -12.35 10.61
CA VAL A 161 -4.36 -11.46 9.54
C VAL A 161 -5.48 -12.08 8.72
N GLU A 162 -5.37 -13.35 8.32
CA GLU A 162 -6.42 -14.07 7.59
C GLU A 162 -7.75 -14.07 8.36
N ARG A 163 -7.71 -14.27 9.69
CA ARG A 163 -8.91 -14.17 10.53
C ARG A 163 -9.54 -12.78 10.46
N GLN A 164 -8.73 -11.72 10.63
CA GLN A 164 -9.24 -10.34 10.57
C GLN A 164 -9.90 -10.04 9.21
N TYR A 165 -9.30 -10.52 8.11
CA TYR A 165 -9.87 -10.33 6.77
C TYR A 165 -11.12 -11.18 6.55
N SER A 166 -11.17 -12.39 7.06
CA SER A 166 -12.37 -13.27 6.99
C SER A 166 -13.56 -12.68 7.74
N ASP A 167 -13.29 -11.93 8.84
CA ASP A 167 -14.35 -11.25 9.61
C ASP A 167 -14.97 -10.06 8.85
N ILE A 168 -14.20 -9.40 7.99
CA ILE A 168 -14.62 -8.18 7.27
C ILE A 168 -15.02 -8.40 5.82
N GLY A 169 -14.62 -9.53 5.22
CA GLY A 169 -14.81 -9.73 3.79
C GLY A 169 -14.46 -11.12 3.28
N ASP A 170 -14.39 -11.24 1.98
CA ASP A 170 -14.01 -12.46 1.29
C ASP A 170 -12.60 -12.30 0.71
N ILE A 171 -11.66 -13.10 1.20
CA ILE A 171 -10.29 -13.15 0.67
C ILE A 171 -10.34 -13.84 -0.69
N PHE A 172 -9.97 -13.15 -1.76
CA PHE A 172 -9.97 -13.71 -3.12
C PHE A 172 -8.57 -13.88 -3.70
N PHE A 173 -7.55 -13.28 -3.06
CA PHE A 173 -6.17 -13.35 -3.50
C PHE A 173 -5.22 -13.45 -2.32
N GLN A 174 -4.21 -14.30 -2.44
CA GLN A 174 -3.09 -14.40 -1.51
C GLN A 174 -1.83 -14.76 -2.26
N ALA A 175 -0.71 -14.14 -1.90
CA ALA A 175 0.61 -14.49 -2.40
C ALA A 175 1.67 -14.34 -1.31
N LYS A 176 2.57 -15.31 -1.24
CA LYS A 176 3.78 -15.23 -0.44
C LYS A 176 4.88 -14.59 -1.26
N VAL A 177 5.54 -13.57 -0.73
CA VAL A 177 6.63 -12.85 -1.39
C VAL A 177 7.84 -12.72 -0.45
N LEU A 178 9.03 -12.59 -1.02
CA LEU A 178 10.23 -12.25 -0.27
C LEU A 178 10.47 -10.74 -0.41
N ILE A 179 10.65 -10.06 0.72
CA ILE A 179 11.03 -8.66 0.79
C ILE A 179 12.49 -8.61 1.19
N SER A 180 13.33 -8.01 0.33
CA SER A 180 14.71 -7.70 0.69
C SER A 180 14.71 -6.38 1.45
N VAL A 181 14.86 -6.44 2.77
CA VAL A 181 15.00 -5.24 3.60
C VAL A 181 16.43 -4.70 3.42
N PRO A 182 16.61 -3.50 2.84
CA PRO A 182 17.94 -2.89 2.71
C PRO A 182 18.57 -2.72 4.09
N ARG A 183 19.92 -2.79 4.15
CA ARG A 183 20.68 -2.46 5.36
C ARG A 183 20.43 -0.98 5.70
N ILE A 184 19.55 -0.71 6.66
CA ILE A 184 19.25 0.65 7.13
C ILE A 184 20.33 1.16 8.10
N TYR A 185 21.26 0.30 8.61
CA TYR A 185 22.25 0.67 9.64
C TYR A 185 23.66 0.27 9.27
N ALA A 186 24.56 1.28 9.24
CA ALA A 186 26.01 1.08 9.11
C ALA A 186 26.61 0.25 10.27
N HIS A 187 25.91 0.09 11.38
CA HIS A 187 26.40 -0.59 12.60
C HIS A 187 25.87 -2.02 12.81
N HIS A 188 24.94 -2.52 12.00
CA HIS A 188 24.48 -3.90 12.11
C HIS A 188 25.34 -4.85 11.29
N LYS A 189 26.06 -5.75 12.00
CA LYS A 189 26.91 -6.83 11.46
C LYS A 189 26.16 -7.96 10.75
N TYR A 190 24.84 -7.80 10.51
CA TYR A 190 24.04 -8.85 9.88
C TYR A 190 23.74 -8.53 8.42
N PRO A 191 23.81 -9.55 7.53
CA PRO A 191 23.42 -9.41 6.13
C PRO A 191 21.92 -9.03 6.02
N SER A 192 21.54 -8.40 4.90
CA SER A 192 20.14 -8.14 4.57
C SER A 192 19.28 -9.35 4.93
N ARG A 193 18.32 -9.18 5.84
CA ARG A 193 17.37 -10.26 6.16
C ARG A 193 16.27 -10.21 5.12
N ASP A 194 16.22 -11.23 4.28
CA ASP A 194 15.02 -11.50 3.51
C ASP A 194 13.89 -11.84 4.48
N MET A 195 12.79 -11.11 4.35
CA MET A 195 11.60 -11.31 5.16
C MET A 195 10.47 -11.84 4.26
N GLU A 196 9.81 -12.89 4.72
CA GLU A 196 8.61 -13.37 4.04
C GLU A 196 7.41 -12.48 4.37
N ALA A 197 6.76 -11.98 3.33
CA ALA A 197 5.53 -11.22 3.45
C ALA A 197 4.37 -11.93 2.75
N LEU A 198 3.18 -11.61 3.22
CA LEU A 198 1.90 -12.06 2.68
C LEU A 198 1.22 -10.88 2.00
N ILE A 199 0.91 -11.01 0.72
CA ILE A 199 -0.02 -10.10 0.04
C ILE A 199 -1.41 -10.69 0.13
N ILE A 200 -2.39 -9.87 0.54
CA ILE A 200 -3.81 -10.25 0.60
C ILE A 200 -4.63 -9.29 -0.25
N GLY A 201 -5.55 -9.84 -1.05
CA GLY A 201 -6.66 -9.14 -1.68
C GLY A 201 -7.98 -9.59 -1.07
N SER A 202 -8.81 -8.67 -0.60
CA SER A 202 -10.10 -8.96 0.03
C SER A 202 -11.18 -8.01 -0.46
N LYS A 203 -12.36 -8.54 -0.72
CA LYS A 203 -13.57 -7.77 -1.02
C LYS A 203 -14.35 -7.60 0.27
N VAL A 204 -14.56 -6.34 0.66
CA VAL A 204 -15.28 -6.01 1.90
C VAL A 204 -16.75 -6.38 1.76
N LYS A 205 -17.28 -7.11 2.72
CA LYS A 205 -18.73 -7.33 2.84
C LYS A 205 -19.38 -6.02 3.29
N ASN A 206 -20.56 -5.70 2.75
CA ASN A 206 -21.37 -4.60 3.26
C ASN A 206 -21.79 -4.94 4.70
N ILE A 207 -20.89 -4.69 5.65
CA ILE A 207 -21.23 -4.73 7.06
C ILE A 207 -22.02 -3.44 7.29
N VAL A 208 -23.34 -3.57 7.44
CA VAL A 208 -24.16 -2.51 8.01
C VAL A 208 -23.61 -2.31 9.42
N LEU A 209 -22.76 -1.31 9.59
CA LEU A 209 -22.33 -0.88 10.92
C LEU A 209 -23.58 -0.31 11.59
N LEU A 210 -24.22 -1.12 12.44
CA LEU A 210 -25.21 -0.71 13.42
C LEU A 210 -24.57 0.22 14.46
#